data_b57c3f6d9570f299f943bd5a9883c454
#
_entry.id   b57c3f6d9570f299f943bd5a9883c454
#
_cell.length_a   1.000
_cell.length_b   1.000
_cell.length_c   1.000
_cell.angle_alpha   90.00
_cell.angle_beta   90.00
_cell.angle_gamma   90.00
#
_symmetry.space_group_name_H-M   'P 1'
#
loop_
_entity.id
_entity.type
_entity.pdbx_description
1 polymer ?
#
loop_
_entity_poly.entity_id
_entity_poly.type
_entity_poly.pdbx_seq_one_letter_code
_entity_poly.pdbx_strand_id
1 'polypeptide(L)'
;MWKTARKFDMYGLYGSLQVMGLADRPYRAYKVKCTVCGHEFIYKANEVMDRGEKGCAHCAAIAKDEERLKKAREYVGHTFGSLELKDVLGFRRYCGRKEIFVLCECKQCGSLTEICLTRLKRGGASVCRQCNQENLRAGHEITTMSAKDGTSVIALKRANLNKNNTSGFRGVSYIKKLDKYRAYINFKRKQYNLGLYSDIKDAVKARKAAEGHIYGDFLKYYAEAYPENWEKIKKYAPKNGE
;
A
#
# COMPACT_ATOMS: atom_id res chain seq x y z
N MET A 1 -45.57 -1.92 -31.23
CA MET A 1 -45.55 -0.46 -31.27
C MET A 1 -44.19 0.00 -31.79
N TRP A 2 -44.11 0.49 -33.02
CA TRP A 2 -42.89 1.05 -33.57
C TRP A 2 -42.64 2.40 -32.89
N LYS A 3 -41.53 2.55 -32.14
CA LYS A 3 -41.13 3.86 -31.66
C LYS A 3 -40.81 4.71 -32.89
N THR A 4 -41.59 5.74 -33.13
CA THR A 4 -41.34 6.75 -34.17
C THR A 4 -39.88 7.26 -33.97
N ALA A 5 -39.03 7.00 -34.96
CA ALA A 5 -37.66 7.48 -34.97
C ALA A 5 -37.69 9.01 -34.85
N ARG A 6 -37.18 9.57 -33.76
CA ARG A 6 -37.07 11.03 -33.57
C ARG A 6 -36.26 11.56 -34.76
N LYS A 7 -36.87 12.39 -35.59
CA LYS A 7 -36.18 13.04 -36.71
C LYS A 7 -35.08 13.94 -36.18
N PHE A 8 -33.85 13.71 -36.59
CA PHE A 8 -32.72 14.55 -36.18
C PHE A 8 -32.82 15.93 -36.87
N ASP A 9 -32.83 16.99 -36.07
CA ASP A 9 -32.80 18.37 -36.55
C ASP A 9 -31.34 18.90 -36.54
N MET A 10 -30.88 19.33 -37.72
CA MET A 10 -29.50 19.77 -37.96
C MET A 10 -29.13 21.07 -37.23
N TYR A 11 -30.12 21.83 -36.72
CA TYR A 11 -29.95 23.04 -35.93
C TYR A 11 -30.74 22.98 -34.62
N GLY A 12 -31.18 21.79 -34.25
CA GLY A 12 -32.01 21.56 -33.09
C GLY A 12 -31.25 21.62 -31.76
N LEU A 13 -31.98 21.84 -30.69
CA LEU A 13 -31.51 21.76 -29.31
C LEU A 13 -31.87 20.39 -28.74
N TYR A 14 -30.86 19.65 -28.28
CA TYR A 14 -31.00 18.34 -27.68
C TYR A 14 -30.53 18.42 -26.21
N GLY A 15 -31.45 18.62 -25.28
CA GLY A 15 -31.14 18.90 -23.89
C GLY A 15 -30.26 20.14 -23.76
N SER A 16 -29.03 19.96 -23.30
CA SER A 16 -28.03 21.07 -23.17
C SER A 16 -27.14 21.23 -24.42
N LEU A 17 -27.41 20.49 -25.52
CA LEU A 17 -26.54 20.47 -26.69
C LEU A 17 -27.24 21.16 -27.88
N GLN A 18 -26.72 22.30 -28.32
CA GLN A 18 -27.14 23.01 -29.50
C GLN A 18 -26.33 22.53 -30.72
N VAL A 19 -26.99 22.04 -31.76
CA VAL A 19 -26.34 21.69 -33.01
C VAL A 19 -26.07 22.97 -33.80
N MET A 20 -24.84 23.17 -34.24
CA MET A 20 -24.38 24.36 -34.94
C MET A 20 -24.25 24.15 -36.46
N GLY A 21 -24.32 22.89 -36.92
CA GLY A 21 -24.19 22.51 -38.31
C GLY A 21 -23.31 21.28 -38.50
N LEU A 22 -23.05 20.94 -39.78
CA LEU A 22 -22.16 19.84 -40.15
C LEU A 22 -20.71 20.15 -39.78
N ALA A 23 -19.98 19.12 -39.34
CA ALA A 23 -18.53 19.18 -39.18
C ALA A 23 -17.86 18.83 -40.53
N ASP A 24 -16.68 19.45 -40.77
CA ASP A 24 -15.92 19.18 -41.99
C ASP A 24 -15.39 17.72 -42.02
N ARG A 25 -15.00 17.23 -40.86
CA ARG A 25 -14.58 15.83 -40.62
C ARG A 25 -14.85 15.44 -39.14
N PRO A 26 -15.20 14.18 -38.83
CA PRO A 26 -15.47 13.04 -39.74
C PRO A 26 -16.82 13.16 -40.45
N TYR A 27 -16.97 12.46 -41.57
CA TYR A 27 -18.23 12.46 -42.37
C TYR A 27 -19.46 12.12 -41.52
N ARG A 28 -20.56 12.86 -41.73
CA ARG A 28 -21.83 12.74 -40.99
C ARG A 28 -21.70 13.02 -39.46
N ALA A 29 -20.77 13.88 -39.08
CA ALA A 29 -20.69 14.44 -37.74
C ALA A 29 -21.14 15.89 -37.72
N TYR A 30 -21.51 16.37 -36.55
CA TYR A 30 -22.04 17.71 -36.31
C TYR A 30 -21.23 18.47 -35.34
N LYS A 31 -21.03 19.78 -35.58
CA LYS A 31 -20.49 20.72 -34.57
C LYS A 31 -21.60 20.99 -33.57
N VAL A 32 -21.35 20.75 -32.30
CA VAL A 32 -22.33 20.89 -31.22
C VAL A 32 -21.73 21.72 -30.11
N LYS A 33 -22.49 22.70 -29.63
CA LYS A 33 -22.10 23.58 -28.53
C LYS A 33 -22.95 23.27 -27.31
N CYS A 34 -22.31 23.10 -26.14
CA CYS A 34 -23.03 22.97 -24.89
C CYS A 34 -23.50 24.36 -24.42
N THR A 35 -24.80 24.52 -24.17
CA THR A 35 -25.40 25.77 -23.70
C THR A 35 -25.05 26.09 -22.25
N VAL A 36 -24.62 25.08 -21.46
CA VAL A 36 -24.27 25.22 -20.04
C VAL A 36 -22.81 25.66 -19.87
N CYS A 37 -21.85 24.98 -20.54
CA CYS A 37 -20.41 25.24 -20.36
C CYS A 37 -19.74 25.91 -21.57
N GLY A 38 -20.45 26.11 -22.68
CA GLY A 38 -19.94 26.76 -23.89
C GLY A 38 -18.95 25.91 -24.69
N HIS A 39 -18.55 24.72 -24.23
CA HIS A 39 -17.62 23.86 -24.98
C HIS A 39 -18.22 23.32 -26.25
N GLU A 40 -17.39 23.24 -27.28
CA GLU A 40 -17.76 22.73 -28.59
C GLU A 40 -17.22 21.30 -28.77
N PHE A 41 -18.02 20.47 -29.40
CA PHE A 41 -17.75 19.06 -29.65
C PHE A 41 -18.11 18.67 -31.07
N ILE A 42 -17.58 17.56 -31.55
CA ILE A 42 -17.99 16.95 -32.79
C ILE A 42 -18.61 15.59 -32.47
N TYR A 43 -19.90 15.43 -32.71
CA TYR A 43 -20.65 14.19 -32.44
C TYR A 43 -21.43 13.75 -33.67
N LYS A 44 -21.67 12.43 -33.78
CA LYS A 44 -22.62 11.87 -34.70
C LYS A 44 -24.06 12.13 -34.25
N ALA A 45 -25.04 12.09 -35.12
CA ALA A 45 -26.45 12.35 -34.80
C ALA A 45 -26.97 11.50 -33.62
N ASN A 46 -26.67 10.22 -33.61
CA ASN A 46 -27.06 9.32 -32.52
C ASN A 46 -26.39 9.69 -31.17
N GLU A 47 -25.11 10.14 -31.19
CA GLU A 47 -24.39 10.59 -30.00
C GLU A 47 -24.97 11.90 -29.48
N VAL A 48 -25.38 12.83 -30.33
CA VAL A 48 -26.08 14.06 -29.95
C VAL A 48 -27.37 13.75 -29.20
N MET A 49 -28.18 12.83 -29.76
CA MET A 49 -29.47 12.44 -29.19
C MET A 49 -29.29 11.75 -27.80
N ASP A 50 -28.34 10.81 -27.71
CA ASP A 50 -28.07 10.11 -26.45
C ASP A 50 -27.47 11.04 -25.36
N ARG A 51 -26.55 11.94 -25.75
CA ARG A 51 -25.93 12.89 -24.84
C ARG A 51 -26.82 14.08 -24.52
N GLY A 52 -27.77 14.42 -25.35
CA GLY A 52 -28.75 15.45 -25.07
C GLY A 52 -29.46 15.23 -23.74
N GLU A 53 -29.81 13.98 -23.44
CA GLU A 53 -30.44 13.62 -22.17
C GLU A 53 -29.44 13.55 -20.99
N LYS A 54 -28.18 13.19 -21.24
CA LYS A 54 -27.12 12.99 -20.20
C LYS A 54 -26.22 14.19 -19.97
N GLY A 55 -26.33 15.23 -20.78
CA GLY A 55 -25.42 16.39 -20.75
C GLY A 55 -24.14 16.18 -21.57
N CYS A 56 -23.39 17.28 -21.79
CA CYS A 56 -22.14 17.21 -22.53
C CYS A 56 -21.03 16.48 -21.72
N ALA A 57 -20.05 15.92 -22.43
CA ALA A 57 -18.95 15.18 -21.83
C ALA A 57 -18.15 16.02 -20.80
N HIS A 58 -17.99 17.33 -21.06
CA HIS A 58 -17.28 18.24 -20.17
C HIS A 58 -18.06 18.48 -18.87
N CYS A 59 -19.36 18.80 -18.95
CA CYS A 59 -20.20 18.96 -17.76
C CYS A 59 -20.29 17.67 -16.95
N ALA A 60 -20.42 16.51 -17.60
CA ALA A 60 -20.44 15.22 -16.92
C ALA A 60 -19.10 14.91 -16.21
N ALA A 61 -17.97 15.31 -16.79
CA ALA A 61 -16.66 15.16 -16.15
C ALA A 61 -16.53 16.07 -14.92
N ILE A 62 -16.98 17.32 -15.00
CA ILE A 62 -17.00 18.25 -13.86
C ILE A 62 -17.87 17.69 -12.73
N ALA A 63 -19.12 17.30 -13.03
CA ALA A 63 -20.02 16.75 -12.02
C ALA A 63 -19.44 15.49 -11.33
N LYS A 64 -18.78 14.62 -12.10
CA LYS A 64 -18.08 13.45 -11.56
C LYS A 64 -16.90 13.85 -10.65
N ASP A 65 -16.15 14.87 -11.01
CA ASP A 65 -15.05 15.37 -10.18
C ASP A 65 -15.55 16.02 -8.90
N GLU A 66 -16.65 16.78 -8.95
CA GLU A 66 -17.30 17.36 -7.77
C GLU A 66 -17.81 16.27 -6.82
N GLU A 67 -18.44 15.23 -7.35
CA GLU A 67 -18.86 14.08 -6.54
C GLU A 67 -17.67 13.38 -5.86
N ARG A 68 -16.56 13.23 -6.58
CA ARG A 68 -15.32 12.66 -6.02
C ARG A 68 -14.75 13.53 -4.89
N LEU A 69 -14.78 14.85 -5.04
CA LEU A 69 -14.34 15.80 -4.01
C LEU A 69 -15.28 15.77 -2.80
N LYS A 70 -16.59 15.71 -3.03
CA LYS A 70 -17.57 15.57 -1.95
C LYS A 70 -17.31 14.32 -1.11
N LYS A 71 -17.13 13.15 -1.76
CA LYS A 71 -16.76 11.90 -1.08
C LYS A 71 -15.40 11.99 -0.37
N ALA A 72 -14.46 12.77 -0.90
CA ALA A 72 -13.16 12.96 -0.24
C ALA A 72 -13.29 13.80 1.03
N ARG A 73 -14.17 14.80 1.06
CA ARG A 73 -14.43 15.64 2.24
C ARG A 73 -15.06 14.87 3.41
N GLU A 74 -15.76 13.76 3.15
CA GLU A 74 -16.28 12.88 4.19
C GLU A 74 -15.18 12.27 5.08
N TYR A 75 -13.94 12.23 4.59
CA TYR A 75 -12.79 11.76 5.36
C TYR A 75 -12.11 12.83 6.22
N VAL A 76 -12.57 14.08 6.19
CA VAL A 76 -12.02 15.13 7.06
C VAL A 76 -12.28 14.76 8.52
N GLY A 77 -11.25 14.86 9.35
CA GLY A 77 -11.24 14.41 10.74
C GLY A 77 -10.90 12.92 10.93
N HIS A 78 -10.89 12.10 9.87
CA HIS A 78 -10.47 10.70 9.99
C HIS A 78 -8.95 10.58 10.18
N THR A 79 -8.54 9.59 10.96
CA THR A 79 -7.13 9.31 11.24
C THR A 79 -6.67 8.06 10.49
N PHE A 80 -5.54 8.17 9.80
CA PHE A 80 -4.86 7.10 9.06
C PHE A 80 -3.47 6.88 9.67
N GLY A 81 -3.34 5.91 10.56
CA GLY A 81 -2.15 5.78 11.40
C GLY A 81 -1.99 7.00 12.32
N SER A 82 -0.91 7.74 12.18
CA SER A 82 -0.68 9.01 12.90
C SER A 82 -1.03 10.25 12.09
N LEU A 83 -1.67 10.11 10.94
CA LEU A 83 -2.06 11.22 10.07
C LEU A 83 -3.56 11.49 10.19
N GLU A 84 -3.94 12.67 10.62
CA GLU A 84 -5.32 13.14 10.64
C GLU A 84 -5.60 14.02 9.43
N LEU A 85 -6.62 13.70 8.63
CA LEU A 85 -6.99 14.48 7.46
C LEU A 85 -7.70 15.77 7.89
N LYS A 86 -7.10 16.92 7.56
CA LYS A 86 -7.62 18.24 7.92
C LYS A 86 -8.40 18.91 6.78
N ASP A 87 -7.95 18.75 5.54
CA ASP A 87 -8.60 19.41 4.40
C ASP A 87 -8.36 18.66 3.09
N VAL A 88 -9.21 18.93 2.10
CA VAL A 88 -9.14 18.39 0.74
C VAL A 88 -8.65 19.48 -0.22
N LEU A 89 -7.41 19.35 -0.70
CA LEU A 89 -6.74 20.33 -1.53
C LEU A 89 -7.17 20.30 -3.01
N GLY A 90 -7.88 19.25 -3.43
CA GLY A 90 -8.34 19.10 -4.81
C GLY A 90 -7.49 18.14 -5.65
N PHE A 91 -7.63 18.29 -6.97
CA PHE A 91 -6.97 17.40 -7.93
C PHE A 91 -5.57 17.87 -8.30
N ARG A 92 -4.62 16.93 -8.35
CA ARG A 92 -3.28 17.11 -8.93
C ARG A 92 -2.89 15.90 -9.78
N ARG A 93 -1.95 16.08 -10.71
CA ARG A 93 -1.35 14.96 -11.46
C ARG A 93 -0.30 14.26 -10.60
N TYR A 94 -0.47 12.96 -10.41
CA TYR A 94 0.46 12.12 -9.66
C TYR A 94 0.62 10.78 -10.40
N CYS A 95 1.87 10.42 -10.74
CA CYS A 95 2.17 9.23 -11.55
C CYS A 95 1.30 9.12 -12.82
N GLY A 96 1.14 10.24 -13.54
CA GLY A 96 0.37 10.31 -14.79
C GLY A 96 -1.15 10.31 -14.63
N ARG A 97 -1.69 10.18 -13.43
CA ARG A 97 -3.12 10.14 -13.14
C ARG A 97 -3.61 11.38 -12.39
N LYS A 98 -4.90 11.70 -12.58
CA LYS A 98 -5.58 12.77 -11.82
C LYS A 98 -6.01 12.21 -10.47
N GLU A 99 -5.32 12.59 -9.39
CA GLU A 99 -5.53 12.13 -8.02
C GLU A 99 -5.94 13.28 -7.10
N ILE A 100 -6.67 12.96 -6.03
CA ILE A 100 -7.06 13.92 -5.01
C ILE A 100 -5.95 14.02 -3.97
N PHE A 101 -5.50 15.25 -3.68
CA PHE A 101 -4.56 15.53 -2.61
C PHE A 101 -5.30 16.10 -1.41
N VAL A 102 -4.83 15.73 -0.24
CA VAL A 102 -5.36 16.13 1.06
C VAL A 102 -4.26 16.65 1.96
N LEU A 103 -4.62 17.58 2.83
CA LEU A 103 -3.76 18.07 3.89
C LEU A 103 -3.97 17.24 5.14
N CYS A 104 -2.89 16.67 5.67
CA CYS A 104 -2.93 15.89 6.90
C CYS A 104 -2.00 16.51 7.96
N GLU A 105 -2.42 16.43 9.21
CA GLU A 105 -1.59 16.74 10.37
C GLU A 105 -1.02 15.45 10.95
N CYS A 106 0.29 15.43 11.20
CA CYS A 106 0.94 14.30 11.83
C CYS A 106 0.85 14.42 13.36
N LYS A 107 0.14 13.48 14.01
CA LYS A 107 0.00 13.47 15.49
C LYS A 107 1.30 13.20 16.25
N GLN A 108 2.35 12.74 15.58
CA GLN A 108 3.65 12.52 16.22
C GLN A 108 4.48 13.80 16.37
N CYS A 109 4.43 14.70 15.36
CA CYS A 109 5.26 15.91 15.34
C CYS A 109 4.49 17.20 15.08
N GLY A 110 3.16 17.15 14.90
CA GLY A 110 2.33 18.32 14.59
C GLY A 110 2.49 18.88 13.18
N SER A 111 3.39 18.34 12.35
CA SER A 111 3.64 18.89 11.01
C SER A 111 2.49 18.63 10.05
N LEU A 112 2.18 19.63 9.21
CA LEU A 112 1.26 19.49 8.10
C LEU A 112 1.96 18.84 6.91
N THR A 113 1.28 17.92 6.24
CA THR A 113 1.82 17.21 5.07
C THR A 113 0.74 16.98 4.02
N GLU A 114 1.09 17.18 2.76
CA GLU A 114 0.20 16.92 1.65
C GLU A 114 0.40 15.50 1.12
N ILE A 115 -0.69 14.75 0.99
CA ILE A 115 -0.63 13.34 0.60
C ILE A 115 -1.75 13.04 -0.40
N CYS A 116 -1.48 12.13 -1.34
CA CYS A 116 -2.51 11.57 -2.22
C CYS A 116 -3.49 10.71 -1.38
N LEU A 117 -4.79 11.01 -1.47
CA LEU A 117 -5.84 10.31 -0.72
C LEU A 117 -5.85 8.80 -0.99
N THR A 118 -5.63 8.40 -2.25
CA THR A 118 -5.58 6.98 -2.63
C THR A 118 -4.43 6.25 -1.91
N ARG A 119 -3.26 6.88 -1.78
CA ARG A 119 -2.12 6.32 -1.04
C ARG A 119 -2.42 6.21 0.46
N LEU A 120 -3.06 7.22 1.02
CA LEU A 120 -3.46 7.26 2.42
C LEU A 120 -4.43 6.10 2.75
N LYS A 121 -5.48 5.94 1.95
CA LYS A 121 -6.50 4.87 2.11
C LYS A 121 -5.93 3.46 1.97
N ARG A 122 -4.90 3.26 1.15
CA ARG A 122 -4.22 1.96 0.98
C ARG A 122 -3.20 1.66 2.08
N GLY A 123 -3.07 2.50 3.09
CA GLY A 123 -2.06 2.35 4.14
C GLY A 123 -0.62 2.61 3.69
N GLY A 124 -0.42 3.21 2.51
CA GLY A 124 0.90 3.56 1.97
C GLY A 124 1.57 4.77 2.65
N ALA A 125 0.85 5.43 3.58
CA ALA A 125 1.39 6.45 4.44
C ALA A 125 0.65 6.40 5.78
N SER A 126 1.40 6.22 6.87
CA SER A 126 0.87 6.16 8.24
C SER A 126 1.43 7.26 9.14
N VAL A 127 2.51 7.91 8.70
CA VAL A 127 3.20 9.02 9.37
C VAL A 127 3.70 10.03 8.33
N CYS A 128 4.06 11.24 8.73
CA CYS A 128 4.66 12.21 7.81
C CYS A 128 6.05 11.76 7.36
N ARG A 129 6.58 12.41 6.32
CA ARG A 129 7.88 12.05 5.73
C ARG A 129 9.01 12.13 6.75
N GLN A 130 9.03 13.18 7.57
CA GLN A 130 10.06 13.40 8.59
C GLN A 130 10.02 12.29 9.65
N CYS A 131 8.88 12.04 10.30
CA CYS A 131 8.74 10.97 11.27
C CYS A 131 9.05 9.59 10.68
N ASN A 132 8.70 9.36 9.40
CA ASN A 132 9.06 8.11 8.73
C ASN A 132 10.58 7.95 8.57
N GLN A 133 11.29 9.04 8.22
CA GLN A 133 12.76 9.01 8.13
C GLN A 133 13.41 8.78 9.50
N GLU A 134 12.91 9.42 10.55
CA GLU A 134 13.38 9.23 11.92
C GLU A 134 13.15 7.79 12.40
N ASN A 135 11.97 7.23 12.16
CA ASN A 135 11.65 5.83 12.46
C ASN A 135 12.56 4.84 11.71
N LEU A 136 12.85 5.10 10.43
CA LEU A 136 13.77 4.29 9.64
C LEU A 136 15.22 4.37 10.17
N ARG A 137 15.69 5.57 10.55
CA ARG A 137 17.01 5.76 11.16
C ARG A 137 17.12 5.02 12.49
N ALA A 138 16.12 5.19 13.37
CA ALA A 138 16.07 4.47 14.64
C ALA A 138 16.05 2.94 14.44
N GLY A 139 15.26 2.45 13.50
CA GLY A 139 15.22 1.02 13.15
C GLY A 139 16.55 0.49 12.62
N HIS A 140 17.25 1.28 11.81
CA HIS A 140 18.58 0.92 11.30
C HIS A 140 19.61 0.90 12.43
N GLU A 141 19.63 1.91 13.30
CA GLU A 141 20.51 1.99 14.47
C GLU A 141 20.35 0.76 15.37
N ILE A 142 19.10 0.41 15.71
CA ILE A 142 18.82 -0.77 16.55
C ILE A 142 19.25 -2.06 15.85
N THR A 143 19.04 -2.17 14.53
CA THR A 143 19.48 -3.34 13.76
C THR A 143 21.00 -3.47 13.79
N THR A 144 21.72 -2.36 13.61
CA THR A 144 23.18 -2.31 13.65
C THR A 144 23.71 -2.65 15.04
N MET A 145 23.16 -2.04 16.09
CA MET A 145 23.52 -2.34 17.50
C MET A 145 23.28 -3.82 17.85
N SER A 146 22.19 -4.42 17.32
CA SER A 146 21.86 -5.82 17.60
C SER A 146 22.75 -6.84 16.93
N ALA A 147 23.58 -6.41 15.97
CA ALA A 147 24.47 -7.28 15.21
C ALA A 147 25.84 -7.39 15.90
N LYS A 148 26.19 -8.57 16.38
CA LYS A 148 27.49 -8.90 16.96
C LYS A 148 28.04 -10.19 16.36
N ASP A 149 29.30 -10.16 15.93
CA ASP A 149 29.99 -11.33 15.37
C ASP A 149 29.20 -12.03 14.23
N GLY A 150 28.49 -11.23 13.39
CA GLY A 150 27.68 -11.76 12.31
C GLY A 150 26.36 -12.42 12.74
N THR A 151 25.92 -12.19 13.99
CA THR A 151 24.64 -12.66 14.52
C THR A 151 23.82 -11.47 15.01
N SER A 152 22.56 -11.38 14.58
CA SER A 152 21.64 -10.34 15.06
C SER A 152 20.78 -10.88 16.19
N VAL A 153 20.85 -10.24 17.36
CA VAL A 153 20.02 -10.57 18.52
C VAL A 153 18.54 -10.50 18.21
N ILE A 154 18.12 -9.49 17.41
CA ILE A 154 16.73 -9.36 16.98
C ILE A 154 16.31 -10.54 16.10
N ALA A 155 17.19 -10.98 15.18
CA ALA A 155 16.88 -12.11 14.30
C ALA A 155 16.78 -13.44 15.07
N LEU A 156 17.53 -13.61 16.16
CA LEU A 156 17.41 -14.80 17.02
C LEU A 156 16.05 -14.85 17.74
N LYS A 157 15.55 -13.69 18.19
CA LYS A 157 14.27 -13.59 18.91
C LYS A 157 13.03 -13.65 17.99
N ARG A 158 13.19 -13.52 16.67
CA ARG A 158 12.04 -13.61 15.75
C ARG A 158 11.50 -15.04 15.66
N ALA A 159 10.22 -15.20 15.94
CA ALA A 159 9.50 -16.48 15.80
C ALA A 159 9.06 -16.79 14.36
N ASN A 160 9.13 -15.81 13.44
CA ASN A 160 8.57 -15.94 12.10
C ASN A 160 9.31 -16.97 11.25
N LEU A 161 8.55 -17.85 10.62
CA LEU A 161 9.04 -18.82 9.63
C LEU A 161 9.27 -18.12 8.28
N ASN A 162 10.29 -18.55 7.55
CA ASN A 162 10.49 -18.10 6.18
C ASN A 162 9.36 -18.60 5.27
N LYS A 163 9.00 -17.83 4.25
CA LYS A 163 7.95 -18.20 3.28
C LYS A 163 8.20 -19.55 2.59
N ASN A 164 9.47 -19.94 2.45
CA ASN A 164 9.90 -21.20 1.82
C ASN A 164 10.03 -22.35 2.83
N ASN A 165 9.56 -22.19 4.08
CA ASN A 165 9.62 -23.26 5.06
C ASN A 165 8.49 -24.26 4.80
N THR A 166 8.87 -25.49 4.44
CA THR A 166 7.94 -26.57 4.14
C THR A 166 7.69 -27.52 5.31
N SER A 167 8.54 -27.47 6.34
CA SER A 167 8.43 -28.36 7.51
C SER A 167 7.55 -27.79 8.62
N GLY A 168 7.21 -26.48 8.59
CA GLY A 168 6.55 -25.79 9.69
C GLY A 168 7.46 -25.43 10.87
N PHE A 169 8.73 -25.83 10.85
CA PHE A 169 9.68 -25.59 11.93
C PHE A 169 10.96 -24.94 11.44
N ARG A 170 11.43 -23.92 12.19
CA ARG A 170 12.67 -23.22 11.87
C ARG A 170 13.89 -24.14 12.03
N GLY A 171 14.74 -24.17 11.01
CA GLY A 171 15.98 -24.97 11.04
C GLY A 171 15.77 -26.48 10.93
N VAL A 172 14.58 -26.90 10.47
CA VAL A 172 14.28 -28.30 10.11
C VAL A 172 13.87 -28.33 8.65
N SER A 173 14.41 -29.27 7.87
CA SER A 173 14.08 -29.47 6.46
C SER A 173 14.02 -30.97 6.13
N TYR A 174 13.05 -31.35 5.29
CA TYR A 174 12.92 -32.74 4.82
C TYR A 174 13.82 -32.97 3.58
N ILE A 175 14.60 -34.05 3.60
CA ILE A 175 15.47 -34.46 2.50
C ILE A 175 14.86 -35.66 1.81
N LYS A 176 14.17 -35.43 0.69
CA LYS A 176 13.46 -36.48 -0.07
C LYS A 176 14.35 -37.68 -0.44
N LYS A 177 15.61 -37.47 -0.83
CA LYS A 177 16.54 -38.54 -1.23
C LYS A 177 16.88 -39.53 -0.12
N LEU A 178 16.84 -39.07 1.13
CA LEU A 178 17.22 -39.85 2.30
C LEU A 178 16.01 -40.28 3.15
N ASP A 179 14.83 -39.76 2.80
CA ASP A 179 13.60 -39.91 3.59
C ASP A 179 13.82 -39.55 5.07
N LYS A 180 14.51 -38.43 5.31
CA LYS A 180 14.89 -37.96 6.65
C LYS A 180 14.72 -36.46 6.81
N TYR A 181 14.54 -36.05 8.05
CA TYR A 181 14.53 -34.67 8.48
C TYR A 181 15.90 -34.22 8.93
N ARG A 182 16.45 -33.16 8.30
CA ARG A 182 17.69 -32.54 8.72
C ARG A 182 17.40 -31.41 9.69
N ALA A 183 17.99 -31.46 10.89
CA ALA A 183 18.04 -30.33 11.81
C ALA A 183 19.36 -29.56 11.64
N TYR A 184 19.29 -28.22 11.64
CA TYR A 184 20.46 -27.36 11.54
C TYR A 184 20.23 -26.04 12.25
N ILE A 185 21.32 -25.36 12.66
CA ILE A 185 21.29 -24.05 13.29
C ILE A 185 22.35 -23.13 12.65
N ASN A 186 21.96 -21.89 12.37
CA ASN A 186 22.88 -20.88 11.87
C ASN A 186 23.30 -19.96 13.02
N PHE A 187 24.59 -19.83 13.24
CA PHE A 187 25.16 -18.95 14.26
C PHE A 187 26.51 -18.41 13.81
N LYS A 188 26.76 -17.11 14.04
CA LYS A 188 28.02 -16.42 13.65
C LYS A 188 28.41 -16.69 12.19
N ARG A 189 27.44 -16.58 11.25
CA ARG A 189 27.59 -16.85 9.81
C ARG A 189 27.98 -18.29 9.45
N LYS A 190 27.95 -19.21 10.41
CA LYS A 190 28.20 -20.64 10.15
C LYS A 190 26.91 -21.44 10.33
N GLN A 191 26.75 -22.47 9.51
CA GLN A 191 25.68 -23.46 9.67
C GLN A 191 26.24 -24.69 10.37
N TYR A 192 25.58 -25.05 11.47
CA TYR A 192 25.87 -26.26 12.22
C TYR A 192 24.81 -27.30 11.92
N ASN A 193 25.22 -28.48 11.46
CA ASN A 193 24.33 -29.61 11.26
C ASN A 193 24.12 -30.32 12.59
N LEU A 194 22.87 -30.52 12.99
CA LEU A 194 22.49 -31.13 14.27
C LEU A 194 22.08 -32.62 14.10
N GLY A 195 22.10 -33.13 12.87
CA GLY A 195 21.79 -34.50 12.58
C GLY A 195 20.65 -34.72 11.58
N LEU A 196 20.45 -35.97 11.23
CA LEU A 196 19.38 -36.49 10.38
C LEU A 196 18.48 -37.42 11.19
N TYR A 197 17.18 -37.21 11.13
CA TYR A 197 16.20 -37.88 11.95
C TYR A 197 15.12 -38.50 11.06
N SER A 198 14.61 -39.67 11.43
CA SER A 198 13.49 -40.30 10.74
C SER A 198 12.17 -39.65 11.13
N ASP A 199 12.06 -39.11 12.35
CA ASP A 199 10.88 -38.39 12.83
C ASP A 199 11.18 -36.85 12.91
N ILE A 200 10.22 -36.09 12.47
CA ILE A 200 10.25 -34.62 12.55
C ILE A 200 10.31 -34.12 14.00
N LYS A 201 9.65 -34.80 14.93
CA LYS A 201 9.65 -34.45 16.35
C LYS A 201 11.05 -34.50 16.96
N ASP A 202 11.85 -35.50 16.59
CA ASP A 202 13.23 -35.62 17.06
C ASP A 202 14.13 -34.54 16.46
N ALA A 203 13.96 -34.21 15.17
CA ALA A 203 14.65 -33.11 14.54
C ALA A 203 14.33 -31.77 15.20
N VAL A 204 13.06 -31.54 15.55
CA VAL A 204 12.61 -30.32 16.26
C VAL A 204 13.16 -30.28 17.67
N LYS A 205 13.19 -31.41 18.40
CA LYS A 205 13.75 -31.50 19.75
C LYS A 205 15.26 -31.18 19.75
N ALA A 206 16.02 -31.72 18.81
CA ALA A 206 17.43 -31.42 18.63
C ALA A 206 17.67 -29.94 18.31
N ARG A 207 16.81 -29.37 17.45
CA ARG A 207 16.89 -27.95 17.10
C ARG A 207 16.59 -27.03 18.28
N LYS A 208 15.57 -27.33 19.09
CA LYS A 208 15.23 -26.57 20.30
C LYS A 208 16.32 -26.65 21.36
N ALA A 209 16.91 -27.84 21.57
CA ALA A 209 18.03 -28.00 22.48
C ALA A 209 19.25 -27.13 22.07
N ALA A 210 19.60 -27.17 20.77
CA ALA A 210 20.67 -26.33 20.23
C ALA A 210 20.37 -24.83 20.34
N GLU A 211 19.11 -24.39 20.19
CA GLU A 211 18.71 -23.01 20.42
C GLU A 211 18.94 -22.59 21.88
N GLY A 212 18.55 -23.41 22.82
CA GLY A 212 18.74 -23.16 24.24
C GLY A 212 20.21 -22.95 24.60
N HIS A 213 21.10 -23.81 24.12
CA HIS A 213 22.54 -23.68 24.36
C HIS A 213 23.19 -22.54 23.57
N ILE A 214 23.11 -22.58 22.24
CA ILE A 214 23.86 -21.65 21.39
C ILE A 214 23.31 -20.22 21.46
N TYR A 215 22.00 -20.06 21.34
CA TYR A 215 21.38 -18.75 21.37
C TYR A 215 21.19 -18.24 22.80
N GLY A 216 20.85 -19.13 23.75
CA GLY A 216 20.67 -18.76 25.14
C GLY A 216 21.94 -18.21 25.77
N ASP A 217 23.06 -18.88 25.60
CA ASP A 217 24.35 -18.44 26.12
C ASP A 217 24.82 -17.15 25.42
N PHE A 218 24.61 -17.02 24.10
CA PHE A 218 24.93 -15.78 23.40
C PHE A 218 24.06 -14.60 23.85
N LEU A 219 22.78 -14.80 24.09
CA LEU A 219 21.87 -13.76 24.56
C LEU A 219 22.20 -13.31 25.98
N LYS A 220 22.61 -14.24 26.88
CA LYS A 220 23.13 -13.90 28.24
C LYS A 220 24.39 -13.08 28.12
N TYR A 221 25.38 -13.58 27.39
CA TYR A 221 26.62 -12.83 27.13
C TYR A 221 26.34 -11.42 26.57
N TYR A 222 25.44 -11.29 25.59
CA TYR A 222 25.12 -10.00 25.00
C TYR A 222 24.45 -9.05 25.99
N ALA A 223 23.55 -9.56 26.82
CA ALA A 223 22.89 -8.76 27.87
C ALA A 223 23.84 -8.24 28.91
N GLU A 224 24.84 -9.04 29.28
CA GLU A 224 25.90 -8.67 30.28
C GLU A 224 26.90 -7.69 29.64
N ALA A 225 27.38 -7.97 28.44
CA ALA A 225 28.39 -7.16 27.76
C ALA A 225 27.86 -5.83 27.22
N TYR A 226 26.56 -5.75 26.88
CA TYR A 226 25.92 -4.58 26.24
C TYR A 226 24.56 -4.25 26.87
N PRO A 227 24.48 -3.91 28.18
CA PRO A 227 23.21 -3.76 28.88
C PRO A 227 22.33 -2.64 28.33
N GLU A 228 22.90 -1.50 27.93
CA GLU A 228 22.13 -0.40 27.34
C GLU A 228 21.49 -0.78 26.00
N ASN A 229 22.25 -1.46 25.13
CA ASN A 229 21.76 -1.95 23.86
C ASN A 229 20.68 -3.02 24.06
N TRP A 230 20.86 -3.88 25.06
CA TRP A 230 19.90 -4.91 25.39
C TRP A 230 18.54 -4.33 25.79
N GLU A 231 18.53 -3.29 26.65
CA GLU A 231 17.27 -2.62 27.02
C GLU A 231 16.59 -1.93 25.84
N LYS A 232 17.36 -1.29 24.95
CA LYS A 232 16.82 -0.73 23.71
C LYS A 232 16.19 -1.83 22.81
N ILE A 233 16.91 -2.95 22.62
CA ILE A 233 16.46 -4.07 21.79
C ILE A 233 15.19 -4.72 22.36
N LYS A 234 15.06 -4.86 23.68
CA LYS A 234 13.84 -5.40 24.32
C LYS A 234 12.57 -4.63 23.94
N LYS A 235 12.66 -3.29 23.86
CA LYS A 235 11.52 -2.43 23.47
C LYS A 235 11.07 -2.64 22.03
N TYR A 236 11.97 -3.02 21.14
CA TYR A 236 11.72 -3.19 19.70
C TYR A 236 11.61 -4.66 19.25
N ALA A 237 11.99 -5.62 20.08
CA ALA A 237 11.76 -7.01 19.77
C ALA A 237 10.25 -7.27 19.70
N PRO A 238 9.75 -7.95 18.66
CA PRO A 238 8.35 -8.35 18.63
C PRO A 238 8.07 -9.15 19.91
N LYS A 239 7.03 -8.73 20.65
CA LYS A 239 6.53 -9.54 21.77
C LYS A 239 6.16 -10.89 21.15
N ASN A 240 6.85 -11.95 21.58
CA ASN A 240 6.45 -13.30 21.23
C ASN A 240 5.01 -13.42 21.71
N GLY A 241 4.10 -13.75 20.78
CA GLY A 241 2.71 -13.97 21.15
C GLY A 241 2.66 -14.99 22.27
N GLU A 242 2.08 -14.58 23.38
CA GLU A 242 1.53 -15.45 24.38
C GLU A 242 0.37 -16.25 23.80
#